data_b017e6d46a988ef8e0c0c72755622b5d
#
_entry.id   b017e6d46a988ef8e0c0c72755622b5d
#
_cell.length_a   1.000
_cell.length_b   1.000
_cell.length_c   1.000
_cell.angle_alpha   90.00
_cell.angle_beta   90.00
_cell.angle_gamma   90.00
#
_symmetry.space_group_name_H-M   'P 1'
#
loop_
_entity.id
_entity.type
_entity.pdbx_description
1 polymer ?
#
loop_
_entity_poly.entity_id
_entity_poly.type
_entity_poly.pdbx_seq_one_letter_code
_entity_poly.pdbx_strand_id
1 'polypeptide(L)'
;VESKTDKNPNILVILIDDAGYNDFGFMGSKEMQTPNIDALTSEGVVFTDAHVAATVSSPSRACLITGRYGHRFGYECNLSDRTNGLPLEEETIAEVFKTNGYRTAAIGKWHLGSRDEQHPNNRGFDLFYGMKAGGRDYFYNEKKSDRPGDERNLLLNDRQVKFEKYLTDAFSEKAVEFINESSQPFMMYLAYNAVHTPMQATDEDMAKFEGHPRQKLAAMTYALDRGVGTVIRGLKDSGKFDNTLIFFLSDNGGATTNQSSNYPLKGFKGNKFEGGHRVPYFVVWKNGIPAGKPYDGLVSSLDIFATAIDAAGISKTRNRLDGVSLLPYLKGKKGEPHKVLYWRKMDTRAIRSGDYKLIITHAVSYTHLRAHETLSD
;
A
#
# COMPACT_ATOMS: atom_id res chain seq x y z
N VAL A 1 -25.79 19.07 -18.60
CA VAL A 1 -25.96 17.61 -18.56
C VAL A 1 -25.13 17.14 -17.35
N GLU A 2 -25.80 16.95 -16.21
CA GLU A 2 -25.17 16.34 -15.04
C GLU A 2 -24.77 14.93 -15.44
N SER A 3 -23.47 14.62 -15.42
CA SER A 3 -22.98 13.28 -15.59
C SER A 3 -23.56 12.44 -14.45
N LYS A 4 -24.29 11.39 -14.78
CA LYS A 4 -24.62 10.33 -13.82
C LYS A 4 -23.28 9.81 -13.28
N THR A 5 -22.86 10.30 -12.11
CA THR A 5 -21.87 9.62 -11.31
C THR A 5 -22.47 8.26 -11.00
N ASP A 6 -21.90 7.19 -11.56
CA ASP A 6 -22.27 5.84 -11.19
C ASP A 6 -22.12 5.72 -9.68
N LYS A 7 -23.23 5.60 -9.00
CA LYS A 7 -23.28 5.41 -7.56
C LYS A 7 -22.54 4.11 -7.28
N ASN A 8 -21.64 4.13 -6.31
CA ASN A 8 -20.85 2.99 -5.83
C ASN A 8 -19.63 2.63 -6.72
N PRO A 9 -18.55 3.42 -6.70
CA PRO A 9 -17.32 3.05 -7.39
C PRO A 9 -16.71 1.78 -6.78
N ASN A 10 -16.00 1.01 -7.60
CA ASN A 10 -15.10 0.00 -7.06
C ASN A 10 -13.93 0.70 -6.38
N ILE A 11 -13.37 0.04 -5.37
CA ILE A 11 -12.19 0.52 -4.63
C ILE A 11 -11.05 -0.50 -4.81
N LEU A 12 -9.90 -0.03 -5.27
CA LEU A 12 -8.70 -0.83 -5.42
C LEU A 12 -7.54 -0.13 -4.71
N VAL A 13 -7.01 -0.79 -3.68
CA VAL A 13 -5.76 -0.36 -3.01
C VAL A 13 -4.64 -1.27 -3.47
N ILE A 14 -3.67 -0.73 -4.21
CA ILE A 14 -2.45 -1.42 -4.62
C ILE A 14 -1.34 -0.99 -3.66
N LEU A 15 -0.93 -1.90 -2.80
CA LEU A 15 0.10 -1.67 -1.80
C LEU A 15 1.37 -2.45 -2.16
N ILE A 16 2.50 -1.74 -2.21
CA ILE A 16 3.81 -2.30 -2.53
C ILE A 16 4.62 -2.41 -1.25
N ASP A 17 5.48 -3.43 -1.15
CA ASP A 17 6.27 -3.73 0.05
C ASP A 17 7.72 -3.26 -0.11
N ASP A 18 8.17 -2.38 0.78
CA ASP A 18 9.55 -1.89 0.87
C ASP A 18 10.08 -1.14 -0.38
N ALA A 19 9.21 -0.56 -1.20
CA ALA A 19 9.65 0.19 -2.37
C ALA A 19 10.16 1.59 -2.01
N GLY A 20 11.26 1.99 -2.62
CA GLY A 20 11.88 3.28 -2.38
C GLY A 20 11.19 4.43 -3.09
N TYR A 21 11.35 5.64 -2.53
CA TYR A 21 10.77 6.87 -3.09
C TYR A 21 11.19 7.11 -4.55
N ASN A 22 12.42 6.74 -4.91
CA ASN A 22 13.00 6.94 -6.25
C ASN A 22 13.07 5.65 -7.09
N ASP A 23 12.24 4.66 -6.81
CA ASP A 23 12.30 3.37 -7.51
C ASP A 23 11.18 3.20 -8.57
N PHE A 24 10.52 4.29 -8.97
CA PHE A 24 9.51 4.32 -10.03
C PHE A 24 9.75 5.47 -11.01
N GLY A 25 9.45 5.27 -12.29
CA GLY A 25 9.62 6.28 -13.33
C GLY A 25 8.87 7.56 -13.03
N PHE A 26 7.61 7.48 -12.56
CA PHE A 26 6.79 8.65 -12.20
C PHE A 26 7.35 9.46 -11.03
N MET A 27 8.27 8.89 -10.24
CA MET A 27 9.01 9.57 -9.17
C MET A 27 10.39 10.07 -9.63
N GLY A 28 10.71 9.91 -10.91
CA GLY A 28 11.94 10.40 -11.51
C GLY A 28 13.06 9.36 -11.65
N SER A 29 12.82 8.08 -11.33
CA SER A 29 13.81 7.03 -11.55
C SER A 29 14.13 6.88 -13.04
N LYS A 30 15.43 6.81 -13.34
CA LYS A 30 15.93 6.48 -14.68
C LYS A 30 16.49 5.06 -14.76
N GLU A 31 16.59 4.40 -13.62
CA GLU A 31 17.17 3.06 -13.48
C GLU A 31 16.10 1.96 -13.51
N MET A 32 14.91 2.24 -12.99
CA MET A 32 13.81 1.28 -12.95
C MET A 32 12.88 1.48 -14.15
N GLN A 33 12.38 0.39 -14.69
CA GLN A 33 11.44 0.39 -15.81
C GLN A 33 10.04 0.07 -15.30
N THR A 34 9.18 1.09 -15.24
CA THR A 34 7.82 0.97 -14.72
C THR A 34 6.79 1.59 -15.68
N PRO A 35 6.79 1.21 -16.98
CA PRO A 35 5.99 1.88 -17.99
C PRO A 35 4.47 1.78 -17.77
N ASN A 36 3.95 0.67 -17.23
CA ASN A 36 2.53 0.50 -16.95
C ASN A 36 2.07 1.37 -15.77
N ILE A 37 2.86 1.39 -14.71
CA ILE A 37 2.60 2.24 -13.53
C ILE A 37 2.70 3.72 -13.91
N ASP A 38 3.73 4.09 -14.67
CA ASP A 38 3.93 5.48 -15.13
C ASP A 38 2.78 5.94 -16.04
N ALA A 39 2.34 5.10 -16.96
CA ALA A 39 1.18 5.40 -17.82
C ALA A 39 -0.11 5.59 -16.99
N LEU A 40 -0.32 4.80 -15.95
CA LEU A 40 -1.48 4.92 -15.07
C LEU A 40 -1.50 6.27 -14.34
N THR A 41 -0.36 6.82 -13.96
CA THR A 41 -0.29 8.13 -13.30
C THR A 41 -0.82 9.28 -14.16
N SER A 42 -0.74 9.16 -15.49
CA SER A 42 -1.27 10.16 -16.41
C SER A 42 -2.80 10.27 -16.38
N GLU A 43 -3.48 9.24 -15.87
CA GLU A 43 -4.93 9.20 -15.72
C GLU A 43 -5.40 9.64 -14.31
N GLY A 44 -4.49 10.11 -13.46
CA GLY A 44 -4.79 10.48 -12.07
C GLY A 44 -3.98 11.65 -11.55
N VAL A 45 -3.71 11.62 -10.25
CA VAL A 45 -2.97 12.64 -9.51
C VAL A 45 -1.86 12.00 -8.70
N VAL A 46 -0.62 12.41 -8.94
CA VAL A 46 0.56 12.04 -8.13
C VAL A 46 0.64 12.95 -6.92
N PHE A 47 0.87 12.37 -5.74
CA PHE A 47 1.12 13.11 -4.52
C PHE A 47 2.63 13.30 -4.33
N THR A 48 3.08 14.53 -4.13
CA THR A 48 4.50 14.83 -3.93
C THR A 48 4.89 14.87 -2.46
N ASP A 49 3.91 15.00 -1.56
CA ASP A 49 4.10 15.05 -0.11
C ASP A 49 3.17 14.08 0.61
N ALA A 50 3.37 12.80 0.32
CA ALA A 50 2.51 11.73 0.81
C ALA A 50 3.26 10.77 1.74
N HIS A 51 2.64 10.45 2.85
CA HIS A 51 3.25 9.72 3.96
C HIS A 51 2.41 8.52 4.37
N VAL A 52 3.08 7.44 4.72
CA VAL A 52 2.46 6.36 5.47
C VAL A 52 2.50 6.66 6.97
N ALA A 53 1.54 6.15 7.73
CA ALA A 53 1.38 6.48 9.14
C ALA A 53 2.35 5.72 10.08
N ALA A 54 3.11 4.76 9.55
CA ALA A 54 4.16 4.06 10.27
C ALA A 54 5.33 3.74 9.35
N THR A 55 6.51 3.51 9.93
CA THR A 55 7.77 3.35 9.18
C THR A 55 8.17 1.89 8.92
N VAL A 56 7.33 0.94 9.31
CA VAL A 56 7.51 -0.51 9.09
C VAL A 56 6.18 -1.15 8.71
N SER A 57 6.24 -2.30 8.06
CA SER A 57 5.12 -2.91 7.32
C SER A 57 3.86 -3.14 8.14
N SER A 58 3.92 -3.89 9.23
CA SER A 58 2.72 -4.34 9.94
C SER A 58 1.90 -3.18 10.51
N PRO A 59 2.48 -2.23 11.27
CA PRO A 59 1.71 -1.09 11.77
C PRO A 59 1.26 -0.13 10.66
N SER A 60 2.02 0.00 9.57
CA SER A 60 1.57 0.80 8.42
C SER A 60 0.31 0.22 7.78
N ARG A 61 0.27 -1.10 7.60
CA ARG A 61 -0.91 -1.83 7.10
C ARG A 61 -2.08 -1.73 8.06
N ALA A 62 -1.83 -1.83 9.37
CA ALA A 62 -2.86 -1.64 10.39
C ALA A 62 -3.46 -0.22 10.32
N CYS A 63 -2.63 0.82 10.21
CA CYS A 63 -3.09 2.20 10.07
C CYS A 63 -3.92 2.40 8.79
N LEU A 64 -3.47 1.86 7.65
CA LEU A 64 -4.16 1.98 6.37
C LEU A 64 -5.55 1.34 6.42
N ILE A 65 -5.61 0.10 6.93
CA ILE A 65 -6.85 -0.69 6.86
C ILE A 65 -7.90 -0.24 7.88
N THR A 66 -7.47 0.46 8.95
CA THR A 66 -8.36 1.03 9.98
C THR A 66 -8.63 2.52 9.81
N GLY A 67 -7.82 3.22 8.98
CA GLY A 67 -7.88 4.68 8.86
C GLY A 67 -7.49 5.42 10.15
N ARG A 68 -6.77 4.75 11.07
CA ARG A 68 -6.42 5.24 12.41
C ARG A 68 -4.94 5.04 12.71
N TYR A 69 -4.37 5.93 13.48
CA TYR A 69 -3.00 5.76 13.95
C TYR A 69 -2.86 4.51 14.84
N GLY A 70 -1.92 3.63 14.52
CA GLY A 70 -1.66 2.38 15.25
C GLY A 70 -1.34 2.59 16.73
N HIS A 71 -0.73 3.71 17.10
CA HIS A 71 -0.45 4.01 18.51
C HIS A 71 -1.72 4.27 19.36
N ARG A 72 -2.89 4.47 18.77
CA ARG A 72 -4.17 4.53 19.49
C ARG A 72 -4.58 3.19 20.08
N PHE A 73 -4.13 2.12 19.46
CA PHE A 73 -4.45 0.75 19.87
C PHE A 73 -3.20 -0.12 20.07
N GLY A 74 -2.06 0.53 20.35
CA GLY A 74 -0.82 -0.16 20.75
C GLY A 74 -0.07 -0.89 19.64
N TYR A 75 -0.34 -0.58 18.37
CA TYR A 75 0.24 -1.26 17.20
C TYR A 75 1.36 -0.42 16.57
N GLU A 76 2.57 -0.53 17.11
CA GLU A 76 3.68 0.38 16.76
C GLU A 76 4.88 -0.30 16.09
N CYS A 77 4.93 -1.64 16.08
CA CYS A 77 6.04 -2.41 15.50
C CYS A 77 5.54 -3.57 14.67
N ASN A 78 6.43 -4.23 13.95
CA ASN A 78 6.09 -5.46 13.24
C ASN A 78 5.62 -6.52 14.22
N LEU A 79 4.74 -7.40 13.75
CA LEU A 79 4.30 -8.55 14.50
C LEU A 79 5.52 -9.35 14.97
N SER A 80 5.62 -9.47 16.27
CA SER A 80 6.48 -10.38 16.99
C SER A 80 5.60 -11.08 18.02
N ASP A 81 6.15 -12.00 18.79
CA ASP A 81 5.45 -12.67 19.91
C ASP A 81 4.83 -11.69 20.93
N ARG A 82 5.15 -10.40 20.82
CA ARG A 82 4.64 -9.33 21.68
C ARG A 82 3.41 -8.62 21.16
N THR A 83 3.10 -8.74 19.87
CA THR A 83 1.93 -8.09 19.26
C THR A 83 0.93 -9.14 18.80
N ASN A 84 -0.23 -9.12 19.40
CA ASN A 84 -1.29 -10.11 19.16
C ASN A 84 -2.06 -9.90 17.82
N GLY A 85 -1.48 -9.20 16.86
CA GLY A 85 -2.13 -8.84 15.60
C GLY A 85 -3.10 -7.68 15.73
N LEU A 86 -3.87 -7.41 14.66
CA LEU A 86 -4.83 -6.32 14.64
C LEU A 86 -5.96 -6.57 15.66
N PRO A 87 -6.18 -5.65 16.63
CA PRO A 87 -7.25 -5.79 17.61
C PRO A 87 -8.61 -5.92 16.95
N LEU A 88 -9.49 -6.76 17.53
CA LEU A 88 -10.82 -7.01 16.98
C LEU A 88 -11.77 -5.81 17.14
N GLU A 89 -11.46 -4.92 18.07
CA GLU A 89 -12.18 -3.67 18.32
C GLU A 89 -11.95 -2.64 17.20
N GLU A 90 -10.87 -2.76 16.47
CA GLU A 90 -10.58 -1.88 15.34
C GLU A 90 -11.32 -2.35 14.08
N GLU A 91 -12.20 -1.49 13.59
CA GLU A 91 -12.98 -1.75 12.37
C GLU A 91 -12.10 -1.61 11.13
N THR A 92 -12.17 -2.58 10.24
CA THR A 92 -11.45 -2.54 8.97
C THR A 92 -12.29 -1.90 7.86
N ILE A 93 -11.61 -1.31 6.88
CA ILE A 93 -12.27 -0.81 5.66
C ILE A 93 -13.10 -1.91 4.96
N ALA A 94 -12.62 -3.17 4.97
CA ALA A 94 -13.33 -4.28 4.37
C ALA A 94 -14.64 -4.61 5.10
N GLU A 95 -14.66 -4.57 6.44
CA GLU A 95 -15.87 -4.76 7.25
C GLU A 95 -16.93 -3.72 6.89
N VAL A 96 -16.52 -2.44 6.73
CA VAL A 96 -17.43 -1.36 6.35
C VAL A 96 -17.97 -1.57 4.93
N PHE A 97 -17.12 -1.87 3.97
CA PHE A 97 -17.54 -2.07 2.58
C PHE A 97 -18.43 -3.30 2.42
N LYS A 98 -18.09 -4.42 3.08
CA LYS A 98 -18.91 -5.63 3.07
C LYS A 98 -20.31 -5.38 3.62
N THR A 99 -20.43 -4.66 4.74
CA THR A 99 -21.72 -4.29 5.34
C THR A 99 -22.54 -3.40 4.41
N ASN A 100 -21.90 -2.67 3.51
CA ASN A 100 -22.57 -1.80 2.52
C ASN A 100 -22.73 -2.45 1.13
N GLY A 101 -22.71 -3.79 1.05
CA GLY A 101 -23.04 -4.52 -0.16
C GLY A 101 -21.93 -4.69 -1.19
N TYR A 102 -20.68 -4.40 -0.81
CA TYR A 102 -19.52 -4.63 -1.66
C TYR A 102 -19.02 -6.07 -1.53
N ARG A 103 -18.54 -6.63 -2.64
CA ARG A 103 -17.73 -7.83 -2.62
C ARG A 103 -16.29 -7.44 -2.26
N THR A 104 -15.67 -8.15 -1.33
CA THR A 104 -14.38 -7.75 -0.76
C THR A 104 -13.30 -8.80 -0.96
N ALA A 105 -12.09 -8.38 -1.31
CA ALA A 105 -10.95 -9.27 -1.48
C ALA A 105 -9.68 -8.72 -0.85
N ALA A 106 -8.92 -9.60 -0.19
CA ALA A 106 -7.53 -9.38 0.17
C ALA A 106 -6.65 -10.34 -0.65
N ILE A 107 -5.75 -9.78 -1.45
CA ILE A 107 -4.83 -10.56 -2.28
C ILE A 107 -3.41 -10.14 -1.93
N GLY A 108 -2.56 -11.10 -1.55
CA GLY A 108 -1.17 -10.88 -1.22
C GLY A 108 -0.85 -10.96 0.27
N LYS A 109 0.02 -10.07 0.73
CA LYS A 109 0.53 -10.03 2.11
C LYS A 109 -0.49 -9.43 3.08
N TRP A 110 -0.81 -10.17 4.14
CA TRP A 110 -1.65 -9.70 5.25
C TRP A 110 -0.85 -8.99 6.34
N HIS A 111 -0.02 -9.72 7.06
CA HIS A 111 0.86 -9.24 8.13
C HIS A 111 0.14 -8.49 9.27
N LEU A 112 -1.11 -8.89 9.59
CA LEU A 112 -1.95 -8.27 10.62
C LEU A 112 -2.47 -9.27 11.66
N GLY A 113 -1.82 -10.41 11.78
CA GLY A 113 -2.13 -11.46 12.73
C GLY A 113 -2.31 -12.82 12.07
N SER A 114 -2.01 -13.86 12.83
CA SER A 114 -2.04 -15.25 12.36
C SER A 114 -3.13 -16.10 13.02
N ARG A 115 -3.78 -15.57 14.09
CA ARG A 115 -4.89 -16.25 14.75
C ARG A 115 -6.14 -16.28 13.86
N ASP A 116 -7.02 -17.23 14.09
CA ASP A 116 -8.23 -17.42 13.26
C ASP A 116 -9.11 -16.17 13.24
N GLU A 117 -9.33 -15.54 14.38
CA GLU A 117 -10.15 -14.32 14.47
C GLU A 117 -9.54 -13.12 13.74
N GLN A 118 -8.24 -13.16 13.45
CA GLN A 118 -7.50 -12.13 12.69
C GLN A 118 -7.36 -12.48 11.21
N HIS A 119 -7.80 -13.67 10.81
CA HIS A 119 -7.76 -14.10 9.41
C HIS A 119 -8.57 -13.12 8.53
N PRO A 120 -8.09 -12.75 7.33
CA PRO A 120 -8.78 -11.79 6.46
C PRO A 120 -10.27 -12.08 6.25
N ASN A 121 -10.65 -13.34 6.09
CA ASN A 121 -12.07 -13.70 5.95
C ASN A 121 -12.91 -13.36 7.19
N ASN A 122 -12.30 -13.31 8.38
CA ASN A 122 -12.95 -12.90 9.62
C ASN A 122 -12.84 -11.39 9.89
N ARG A 123 -12.14 -10.66 9.00
CA ARG A 123 -11.91 -9.22 9.06
C ARG A 123 -12.50 -8.48 7.85
N GLY A 124 -13.61 -9.01 7.35
CA GLY A 124 -14.44 -8.35 6.33
C GLY A 124 -14.16 -8.73 4.88
N PHE A 125 -13.20 -9.61 4.59
CA PHE A 125 -12.90 -10.03 3.23
C PHE A 125 -13.65 -11.32 2.85
N ASP A 126 -14.34 -11.32 1.71
CA ASP A 126 -15.02 -12.48 1.16
C ASP A 126 -14.02 -13.46 0.53
N LEU A 127 -12.97 -12.94 -0.10
CA LEU A 127 -11.88 -13.69 -0.68
C LEU A 127 -10.57 -13.33 -0.01
N PHE A 128 -9.79 -14.33 0.37
CA PHE A 128 -8.38 -14.19 0.70
C PHE A 128 -7.53 -15.10 -0.20
N TYR A 129 -6.58 -14.52 -0.93
CA TYR A 129 -5.55 -15.25 -1.67
C TYR A 129 -4.19 -14.64 -1.35
N GLY A 130 -3.48 -15.23 -0.42
CA GLY A 130 -2.27 -14.60 0.08
C GLY A 130 -1.57 -15.35 1.22
N MET A 131 -0.66 -14.68 1.90
CA MET A 131 0.04 -15.19 3.08
C MET A 131 -0.25 -14.32 4.30
N LYS A 132 -0.33 -14.96 5.48
CA LYS A 132 -0.50 -14.26 6.77
C LYS A 132 0.78 -13.61 7.25
N ALA A 133 1.93 -14.17 6.90
CA ALA A 133 3.26 -13.71 7.33
C ALA A 133 3.72 -12.41 6.68
N GLY A 134 4.82 -11.85 7.21
CA GLY A 134 5.44 -10.61 6.73
C GLY A 134 6.28 -10.74 5.45
N GLY A 135 6.59 -11.96 5.01
CA GLY A 135 7.36 -12.22 3.78
C GLY A 135 7.46 -13.71 3.49
N ARG A 136 7.79 -14.03 2.26
CA ARG A 136 7.96 -15.41 1.78
C ARG A 136 8.78 -15.45 0.49
N ASP A 137 9.19 -16.68 0.09
CA ASP A 137 9.75 -16.90 -1.24
C ASP A 137 8.73 -16.57 -2.35
N TYR A 138 9.22 -16.04 -3.48
CA TYR A 138 8.39 -15.70 -4.66
C TYR A 138 8.09 -16.92 -5.54
N PHE A 139 8.79 -18.00 -5.30
CA PHE A 139 8.56 -19.29 -5.93
C PHE A 139 8.06 -20.28 -4.88
N TYR A 140 7.30 -21.28 -5.34
CA TYR A 140 6.87 -22.38 -4.47
C TYR A 140 8.09 -23.13 -3.91
N ASN A 141 8.14 -23.30 -2.59
CA ASN A 141 9.27 -23.90 -1.92
C ASN A 141 8.85 -24.69 -0.68
N GLU A 142 8.65 -26.00 -0.85
CA GLU A 142 8.25 -26.92 0.24
C GLU A 142 9.26 -27.02 1.39
N LYS A 143 10.53 -26.67 1.16
CA LYS A 143 11.57 -26.71 2.18
C LYS A 143 11.64 -25.42 3.02
N LYS A 144 10.94 -24.37 2.58
CA LYS A 144 10.95 -23.06 3.24
C LYS A 144 9.54 -22.55 3.50
N SER A 145 9.01 -21.73 2.59
CA SER A 145 7.78 -20.98 2.80
C SER A 145 6.50 -21.81 2.67
N ASP A 146 6.57 -23.01 2.06
CA ASP A 146 5.41 -23.84 1.78
C ASP A 146 5.37 -25.13 2.62
N ARG A 147 5.99 -25.11 3.79
CA ARG A 147 5.90 -26.21 4.77
C ARG A 147 4.46 -26.28 5.32
N PRO A 148 3.94 -27.48 5.56
CA PRO A 148 2.64 -27.63 6.20
C PRO A 148 2.54 -26.82 7.50
N GLY A 149 1.49 -26.00 7.64
CA GLY A 149 1.23 -25.18 8.82
C GLY A 149 2.10 -23.93 8.97
N ASP A 150 2.99 -23.62 8.02
CA ASP A 150 3.77 -22.37 8.03
C ASP A 150 2.89 -21.16 7.70
N GLU A 151 3.02 -20.09 8.47
CA GLU A 151 2.27 -18.83 8.24
C GLU A 151 2.60 -18.15 6.90
N ARG A 152 3.71 -18.55 6.27
CA ARG A 152 4.12 -18.09 4.95
C ARG A 152 3.43 -18.81 3.81
N ASN A 153 2.72 -19.91 4.10
CA ASN A 153 1.97 -20.63 3.08
C ASN A 153 1.04 -19.70 2.29
N LEU A 154 0.95 -19.97 0.99
CA LEU A 154 -0.08 -19.36 0.18
C LEU A 154 -1.43 -20.03 0.48
N LEU A 155 -2.39 -19.21 0.85
CA LEU A 155 -3.74 -19.64 1.19
C LEU A 155 -4.74 -19.14 0.13
N LEU A 156 -5.71 -19.98 -0.19
CA LEU A 156 -6.99 -19.58 -0.77
C LEU A 156 -8.05 -19.74 0.32
N ASN A 157 -8.45 -18.61 0.89
CA ASN A 157 -9.21 -18.55 2.14
C ASN A 157 -8.44 -19.24 3.27
N ASP A 158 -8.98 -20.32 3.82
CA ASP A 158 -8.39 -21.11 4.91
C ASP A 158 -7.50 -22.29 4.44
N ARG A 159 -7.46 -22.55 3.12
CA ARG A 159 -6.78 -23.72 2.57
C ARG A 159 -5.44 -23.35 1.94
N GLN A 160 -4.40 -24.09 2.30
CA GLN A 160 -3.11 -24.01 1.62
C GLN A 160 -3.26 -24.43 0.16
N VAL A 161 -2.67 -23.66 -0.75
CA VAL A 161 -2.65 -23.92 -2.18
C VAL A 161 -1.22 -23.90 -2.73
N LYS A 162 -0.98 -24.70 -3.76
CA LYS A 162 0.25 -24.64 -4.54
C LYS A 162 0.11 -23.59 -5.64
N PHE A 163 1.22 -23.04 -6.06
CA PHE A 163 1.32 -22.14 -7.21
C PHE A 163 2.57 -22.46 -8.01
N GLU A 164 2.50 -22.27 -9.32
CA GLU A 164 3.60 -22.60 -10.25
C GLU A 164 4.27 -21.35 -10.82
N LYS A 165 3.50 -20.26 -10.93
CA LYS A 165 3.97 -19.00 -11.47
C LYS A 165 4.74 -18.18 -10.41
N TYR A 166 5.51 -17.23 -10.88
CA TYR A 166 6.10 -16.20 -10.02
C TYR A 166 5.00 -15.50 -9.22
N LEU A 167 5.19 -15.34 -7.92
CA LEU A 167 4.12 -14.98 -6.98
C LEU A 167 3.44 -13.64 -7.32
N THR A 168 4.21 -12.65 -7.80
CA THR A 168 3.67 -11.35 -8.23
C THR A 168 2.69 -11.50 -9.40
N ASP A 169 3.00 -12.38 -10.35
CA ASP A 169 2.09 -12.68 -11.47
C ASP A 169 0.85 -13.44 -10.99
N ALA A 170 1.03 -14.38 -10.05
CA ALA A 170 -0.10 -15.14 -9.47
C ALA A 170 -1.10 -14.23 -8.73
N PHE A 171 -0.62 -13.25 -7.97
CA PHE A 171 -1.48 -12.27 -7.32
C PHE A 171 -2.24 -11.40 -8.32
N SER A 172 -1.56 -10.97 -9.39
CA SER A 172 -2.16 -10.14 -10.43
C SER A 172 -3.25 -10.89 -11.20
N GLU A 173 -3.03 -12.15 -11.53
CA GLU A 173 -4.02 -13.01 -12.20
C GLU A 173 -5.24 -13.27 -11.30
N LYS A 174 -5.01 -13.52 -10.00
CA LYS A 174 -6.12 -13.69 -9.03
C LYS A 174 -6.93 -12.41 -8.90
N ALA A 175 -6.30 -11.25 -8.95
CA ALA A 175 -7.01 -9.97 -8.95
C ALA A 175 -7.90 -9.81 -10.19
N VAL A 176 -7.41 -10.17 -11.38
CA VAL A 176 -8.21 -10.15 -12.62
C VAL A 176 -9.38 -11.14 -12.57
N GLU A 177 -9.15 -12.35 -12.06
CA GLU A 177 -10.21 -13.35 -11.84
C GLU A 177 -11.33 -12.77 -10.96
N PHE A 178 -10.95 -12.19 -9.80
CA PHE A 178 -11.91 -11.55 -8.89
C PHE A 178 -12.68 -10.40 -9.55
N ILE A 179 -12.00 -9.53 -10.33
CA ILE A 179 -12.62 -8.43 -11.07
C ILE A 179 -13.66 -8.96 -12.04
N ASN A 180 -13.33 -10.00 -12.80
CA ASN A 180 -14.21 -10.57 -13.80
C ASN A 180 -15.43 -11.28 -13.19
N GLU A 181 -15.26 -11.94 -12.06
CA GLU A 181 -16.33 -12.61 -11.33
C GLU A 181 -17.24 -11.67 -10.54
N SER A 182 -16.83 -10.43 -10.31
CA SER A 182 -17.61 -9.49 -9.49
C SER A 182 -18.75 -8.88 -10.29
N SER A 183 -19.98 -9.21 -9.94
CA SER A 183 -21.22 -8.64 -10.50
C SER A 183 -21.70 -7.40 -9.76
N GLN A 184 -21.25 -7.19 -8.54
CA GLN A 184 -21.51 -6.02 -7.68
C GLN A 184 -20.25 -5.17 -7.52
N PRO A 185 -20.35 -3.95 -7.00
CA PRO A 185 -19.17 -3.15 -6.66
C PRO A 185 -18.24 -3.92 -5.71
N PHE A 186 -16.95 -3.74 -5.88
CA PHE A 186 -15.96 -4.42 -5.06
C PHE A 186 -15.00 -3.46 -4.34
N MET A 187 -14.49 -3.91 -3.20
CA MET A 187 -13.32 -3.36 -2.52
C MET A 187 -12.22 -4.41 -2.52
N MET A 188 -11.07 -4.11 -3.12
CA MET A 188 -9.92 -5.00 -3.18
C MET A 188 -8.70 -4.36 -2.52
N TYR A 189 -8.10 -5.09 -1.60
CA TYR A 189 -6.80 -4.83 -1.00
C TYR A 189 -5.78 -5.74 -1.67
N LEU A 190 -5.08 -5.22 -2.69
CA LEU A 190 -4.03 -5.93 -3.44
C LEU A 190 -2.68 -5.52 -2.88
N ALA A 191 -2.17 -6.32 -1.95
CA ALA A 191 -0.94 -6.06 -1.21
C ALA A 191 0.17 -6.98 -1.71
N TYR A 192 0.91 -6.53 -2.72
CA TYR A 192 2.07 -7.26 -3.21
C TYR A 192 3.13 -7.39 -2.12
N ASN A 193 3.81 -8.53 -2.05
CA ASN A 193 5.05 -8.65 -1.26
C ASN A 193 6.28 -8.16 -2.04
N ALA A 194 6.14 -7.86 -3.31
CA ALA A 194 7.17 -7.18 -4.10
C ALA A 194 7.31 -5.71 -3.60
N VAL A 195 8.50 -5.22 -3.39
CA VAL A 195 9.81 -5.76 -3.72
C VAL A 195 10.59 -6.18 -2.45
N HIS A 196 9.90 -6.70 -1.46
CA HIS A 196 10.48 -7.17 -0.19
C HIS A 196 11.39 -8.40 -0.41
N THR A 197 12.38 -8.57 0.46
CA THR A 197 13.23 -9.77 0.50
C THR A 197 12.41 -11.07 0.75
N PRO A 198 12.88 -12.25 0.25
CA PRO A 198 14.13 -12.49 -0.47
C PRO A 198 14.13 -11.90 -1.87
N MET A 199 15.33 -11.50 -2.34
CA MET A 199 15.49 -10.91 -3.67
C MET A 199 15.48 -12.02 -4.73
N GLN A 200 14.32 -12.28 -5.31
CA GLN A 200 14.06 -13.34 -6.28
C GLN A 200 13.24 -12.81 -7.45
N ALA A 201 13.66 -13.09 -8.65
CA ALA A 201 12.94 -12.80 -9.90
C ALA A 201 13.11 -13.97 -10.85
N THR A 202 12.33 -14.00 -11.93
CA THR A 202 12.48 -15.01 -13.00
C THR A 202 13.78 -14.79 -13.76
N ASP A 203 14.33 -15.85 -14.35
CA ASP A 203 15.54 -15.73 -15.19
C ASP A 203 15.31 -14.79 -16.38
N GLU A 204 14.09 -14.79 -16.94
CA GLU A 204 13.70 -13.89 -18.02
C GLU A 204 13.76 -12.41 -17.59
N ASP A 205 13.20 -12.08 -16.42
CA ASP A 205 13.23 -10.70 -15.91
C ASP A 205 14.64 -10.30 -15.48
N MET A 206 15.42 -11.22 -14.91
CA MET A 206 16.83 -10.99 -14.56
C MET A 206 17.69 -10.67 -15.79
N ALA A 207 17.49 -11.39 -16.91
CA ALA A 207 18.24 -11.19 -18.13
C ALA A 207 18.04 -9.80 -18.73
N LYS A 208 16.87 -9.19 -18.56
CA LYS A 208 16.58 -7.80 -19.02
C LYS A 208 17.47 -6.75 -18.36
N PHE A 209 17.99 -7.06 -17.18
CA PHE A 209 18.78 -6.14 -16.36
C PHE A 209 20.20 -6.63 -16.11
N GLU A 210 20.73 -7.45 -17.03
CA GLU A 210 22.12 -7.90 -16.95
C GLU A 210 23.08 -6.71 -16.88
N GLY A 211 24.00 -6.74 -15.90
CA GLY A 211 24.93 -5.64 -15.64
C GLY A 211 24.38 -4.46 -14.87
N HIS A 212 23.09 -4.44 -14.56
CA HIS A 212 22.51 -3.38 -13.73
C HIS A 212 22.99 -3.50 -12.28
N PRO A 213 23.43 -2.41 -11.61
CA PRO A 213 24.00 -2.46 -10.25
C PRO A 213 22.98 -2.99 -9.21
N ARG A 214 21.69 -2.81 -9.44
CA ARG A 214 20.58 -3.33 -8.60
C ARG A 214 19.73 -4.31 -9.39
N GLN A 215 20.35 -5.26 -10.09
CA GLN A 215 19.72 -6.15 -11.07
C GLN A 215 18.46 -6.85 -10.50
N LYS A 216 18.56 -7.45 -9.31
CA LYS A 216 17.42 -8.17 -8.72
C LYS A 216 16.25 -7.23 -8.41
N LEU A 217 16.52 -6.07 -7.85
CA LEU A 217 15.48 -5.09 -7.57
C LEU A 217 14.84 -4.57 -8.86
N ALA A 218 15.64 -4.28 -9.88
CA ALA A 218 15.14 -3.84 -11.18
C ALA A 218 14.24 -4.91 -11.83
N ALA A 219 14.65 -6.18 -11.79
CA ALA A 219 13.86 -7.30 -12.30
C ALA A 219 12.54 -7.49 -11.51
N MET A 220 12.59 -7.42 -10.19
CA MET A 220 11.41 -7.52 -9.33
C MET A 220 10.44 -6.34 -9.54
N THR A 221 10.97 -5.13 -9.70
CA THR A 221 10.18 -3.92 -9.97
C THR A 221 9.53 -3.99 -11.36
N TYR A 222 10.23 -4.52 -12.35
CA TYR A 222 9.69 -4.75 -13.68
C TYR A 222 8.56 -5.80 -13.68
N ALA A 223 8.72 -6.88 -12.94
CA ALA A 223 7.67 -7.88 -12.74
C ALA A 223 6.44 -7.30 -12.03
N LEU A 224 6.66 -6.44 -11.04
CA LEU A 224 5.59 -5.70 -10.36
C LEU A 224 4.83 -4.79 -11.34
N ASP A 225 5.55 -4.03 -12.16
CA ASP A 225 4.96 -3.18 -13.19
C ASP A 225 4.10 -3.97 -14.18
N ARG A 226 4.61 -5.13 -14.64
CA ARG A 226 3.84 -6.07 -15.46
C ARG A 226 2.57 -6.53 -14.76
N GLY A 227 2.66 -6.87 -13.48
CA GLY A 227 1.52 -7.30 -12.68
C GLY A 227 0.46 -6.22 -12.53
N VAL A 228 0.85 -4.99 -12.21
CA VAL A 228 -0.06 -3.84 -12.15
C VAL A 228 -0.69 -3.59 -13.52
N GLY A 229 0.09 -3.63 -14.60
CA GLY A 229 -0.42 -3.52 -15.97
C GLY A 229 -1.47 -4.57 -16.30
N THR A 230 -1.29 -5.81 -15.84
CA THR A 230 -2.26 -6.90 -16.00
C THR A 230 -3.58 -6.59 -15.28
N VAL A 231 -3.53 -6.11 -14.05
CA VAL A 231 -4.73 -5.73 -13.28
C VAL A 231 -5.47 -4.58 -13.95
N ILE A 232 -4.75 -3.54 -14.38
CA ILE A 232 -5.35 -2.38 -15.05
C ILE A 232 -6.01 -2.76 -16.38
N ARG A 233 -5.37 -3.62 -17.18
CA ARG A 233 -6.00 -4.17 -18.40
C ARG A 233 -7.27 -4.96 -18.06
N GLY A 234 -7.25 -5.78 -17.01
CA GLY A 234 -8.45 -6.50 -16.55
C GLY A 234 -9.61 -5.57 -16.20
N LEU A 235 -9.33 -4.44 -15.54
CA LEU A 235 -10.33 -3.40 -15.26
C LEU A 235 -10.86 -2.75 -16.55
N LYS A 236 -9.99 -2.44 -17.50
CA LYS A 236 -10.38 -1.84 -18.79
C LYS A 236 -11.20 -2.81 -19.64
N ASP A 237 -10.76 -4.04 -19.78
CA ASP A 237 -11.43 -5.08 -20.57
C ASP A 237 -12.81 -5.44 -20.00
N SER A 238 -12.98 -5.38 -18.68
CA SER A 238 -14.27 -5.61 -18.03
C SER A 238 -15.18 -4.38 -17.99
N GLY A 239 -14.72 -3.23 -18.51
CA GLY A 239 -15.47 -1.96 -18.50
C GLY A 239 -15.59 -1.32 -17.11
N LYS A 240 -14.78 -1.73 -16.13
CA LYS A 240 -14.85 -1.27 -14.72
C LYS A 240 -13.85 -0.17 -14.39
N PHE A 241 -12.86 0.08 -15.25
CA PHE A 241 -11.75 0.99 -14.97
C PHE A 241 -12.24 2.41 -14.63
N ASP A 242 -13.13 2.99 -15.45
CA ASP A 242 -13.55 4.37 -15.30
C ASP A 242 -14.24 4.65 -13.96
N ASN A 243 -14.92 3.64 -13.41
CA ASN A 243 -15.58 3.71 -12.11
C ASN A 243 -14.85 2.91 -11.02
N THR A 244 -13.55 2.83 -11.08
CA THR A 244 -12.71 2.27 -10.02
C THR A 244 -11.80 3.35 -9.44
N LEU A 245 -11.95 3.61 -8.13
CA LEU A 245 -11.03 4.46 -7.38
C LEU A 245 -9.81 3.62 -6.98
N ILE A 246 -8.65 3.98 -7.55
CA ILE A 246 -7.39 3.25 -7.40
C ILE A 246 -6.42 4.08 -6.58
N PHE A 247 -5.90 3.49 -5.49
CA PHE A 247 -4.76 4.01 -4.73
C PHE A 247 -3.55 3.13 -4.98
N PHE A 248 -2.40 3.74 -5.23
CA PHE A 248 -1.12 3.06 -5.37
C PHE A 248 -0.10 3.68 -4.43
N LEU A 249 0.51 2.89 -3.56
CA LEU A 249 1.55 3.38 -2.63
C LEU A 249 2.44 2.25 -2.11
N SER A 250 3.62 2.61 -1.59
CA SER A 250 4.45 1.72 -0.77
C SER A 250 3.97 1.71 0.69
N ASP A 251 4.15 0.59 1.40
CA ASP A 251 3.72 0.45 2.80
C ASP A 251 4.64 1.15 3.81
N ASN A 252 5.89 1.36 3.44
CA ASN A 252 6.88 2.16 4.17
C ASN A 252 7.97 2.62 3.20
N GLY A 253 8.91 3.41 3.68
CA GLY A 253 10.07 3.78 2.87
C GLY A 253 10.90 2.57 2.46
N GLY A 254 11.65 2.71 1.38
CA GLY A 254 12.49 1.67 0.82
C GLY A 254 13.48 1.13 1.84
N ALA A 255 13.69 -0.19 1.83
CA ALA A 255 14.58 -0.88 2.73
C ALA A 255 16.01 -0.94 2.16
N THR A 256 17.00 -0.93 3.03
CA THR A 256 18.41 -1.16 2.64
C THR A 256 18.66 -2.60 2.24
N THR A 257 17.91 -3.53 2.83
CA THR A 257 18.07 -4.98 2.59
C THR A 257 17.71 -5.42 1.18
N ASN A 258 16.86 -4.66 0.48
CA ASN A 258 16.49 -4.91 -0.91
C ASN A 258 17.14 -3.91 -1.89
N GLN A 259 18.03 -3.04 -1.39
CA GLN A 259 18.72 -2.00 -2.17
C GLN A 259 17.78 -0.91 -2.74
N SER A 260 16.63 -0.68 -2.15
CA SER A 260 15.72 0.39 -2.55
C SER A 260 16.33 1.78 -2.33
N SER A 261 16.01 2.72 -3.22
CA SER A 261 16.48 4.10 -3.16
C SER A 261 15.39 5.06 -2.70
N ASN A 262 15.64 5.75 -1.61
CA ASN A 262 14.76 6.83 -1.13
C ASN A 262 15.23 8.22 -1.57
N TYR A 263 16.20 8.29 -2.47
CA TYR A 263 16.73 9.59 -2.96
C TYR A 263 15.56 10.50 -3.41
N PRO A 264 15.61 11.80 -3.13
CA PRO A 264 16.65 12.55 -2.37
C PRO A 264 16.41 12.55 -0.85
N LEU A 265 15.52 11.73 -0.33
CA LEU A 265 15.12 11.74 1.06
C LEU A 265 16.13 11.03 1.95
N LYS A 266 16.40 11.62 3.12
CA LYS A 266 17.24 11.00 4.15
C LYS A 266 16.51 9.87 4.85
N GLY A 267 17.22 8.75 5.09
CA GLY A 267 16.71 7.62 5.86
C GLY A 267 16.08 6.53 4.99
N PHE A 268 15.57 5.53 5.67
CA PHE A 268 15.05 4.29 5.08
C PHE A 268 14.03 3.65 6.03
N LYS A 269 13.43 2.56 5.61
CA LYS A 269 12.50 1.73 6.43
C LYS A 269 12.88 1.70 7.89
N GLY A 270 11.95 2.02 8.78
CA GLY A 270 12.15 2.06 10.23
C GLY A 270 12.61 3.40 10.77
N ASN A 271 13.21 4.29 9.95
CA ASN A 271 13.61 5.63 10.37
C ASN A 271 12.42 6.57 10.53
N LYS A 272 12.62 7.64 11.29
CA LYS A 272 11.70 8.76 11.39
C LYS A 272 12.05 9.93 10.46
N PHE A 273 13.14 9.83 9.69
CA PHE A 273 13.43 10.73 8.57
C PHE A 273 12.45 10.49 7.42
N GLU A 274 12.38 11.43 6.48
CA GLU A 274 11.42 11.38 5.37
C GLU A 274 11.49 10.07 4.59
N GLY A 275 12.69 9.54 4.31
CA GLY A 275 12.89 8.28 3.61
C GLY A 275 12.31 7.03 4.31
N GLY A 276 11.88 7.15 5.57
CA GLY A 276 11.22 6.05 6.28
C GLY A 276 9.72 5.97 6.08
N HIS A 277 9.07 7.07 5.67
CA HIS A 277 7.61 7.15 5.61
C HIS A 277 7.03 8.00 4.48
N ARG A 278 7.80 8.85 3.81
CA ARG A 278 7.39 9.53 2.58
C ARG A 278 7.58 8.57 1.42
N VAL A 279 6.50 8.26 0.71
CA VAL A 279 6.45 7.13 -0.20
C VAL A 279 5.92 7.54 -1.57
N PRO A 280 6.24 6.77 -2.65
CA PRO A 280 5.55 6.89 -3.91
C PRO A 280 4.06 6.66 -3.70
N TYR A 281 3.23 7.62 -4.11
CA TYR A 281 1.78 7.54 -3.93
C TYR A 281 1.07 8.31 -5.03
N PHE A 282 0.06 7.71 -5.64
CA PHE A 282 -0.87 8.36 -6.54
C PHE A 282 -2.28 7.78 -6.42
N VAL A 283 -3.25 8.51 -6.95
CA VAL A 283 -4.65 8.13 -6.99
C VAL A 283 -5.21 8.31 -8.40
N VAL A 284 -6.06 7.37 -8.82
CA VAL A 284 -6.75 7.42 -10.12
C VAL A 284 -8.22 7.10 -9.90
N TRP A 285 -9.10 7.94 -10.44
CA TRP A 285 -10.53 7.64 -10.56
C TRP A 285 -11.14 8.52 -11.67
N LYS A 286 -11.22 7.96 -12.85
CA LYS A 286 -11.59 8.70 -14.06
C LYS A 286 -12.95 9.38 -13.94
N ASN A 287 -13.93 8.71 -13.33
CA ASN A 287 -15.27 9.29 -13.14
C ASN A 287 -15.36 10.29 -11.97
N GLY A 288 -14.40 10.37 -11.08
CA GLY A 288 -14.54 11.13 -9.85
C GLY A 288 -13.43 12.11 -9.50
N ILE A 289 -12.22 11.94 -10.05
CA ILE A 289 -11.05 12.78 -9.78
C ILE A 289 -10.49 13.28 -11.10
N PRO A 290 -10.44 14.60 -11.35
CA PRO A 290 -9.78 15.13 -12.53
C PRO A 290 -8.31 14.74 -12.55
N ALA A 291 -7.84 14.09 -13.62
CA ALA A 291 -6.42 13.89 -13.87
C ALA A 291 -5.73 15.25 -14.06
N GLY A 292 -4.49 15.38 -13.57
CA GLY A 292 -3.86 16.66 -13.72
C GLY A 292 -2.51 16.81 -13.03
N LYS A 293 -2.22 18.04 -12.61
CA LYS A 293 -0.98 18.40 -11.95
C LYS A 293 -0.80 17.61 -10.66
N PRO A 294 0.45 17.31 -10.28
CA PRO A 294 0.74 16.75 -8.97
C PRO A 294 0.12 17.58 -7.84
N TYR A 295 -0.34 16.90 -6.81
CA TYR A 295 -0.85 17.52 -5.59
C TYR A 295 0.24 17.55 -4.54
N ASP A 296 0.53 18.72 -4.00
CA ASP A 296 1.64 18.99 -3.07
C ASP A 296 1.21 19.19 -1.62
N GLY A 297 -0.07 19.11 -1.31
CA GLY A 297 -0.57 19.15 0.06
C GLY A 297 -0.21 17.89 0.85
N LEU A 298 -0.15 18.02 2.17
CA LEU A 298 0.23 16.94 3.08
C LEU A 298 -0.83 15.84 3.13
N VAL A 299 -0.48 14.65 2.65
CA VAL A 299 -1.36 13.46 2.51
C VAL A 299 -0.84 12.31 3.37
N SER A 300 -1.76 11.53 3.90
CA SER A 300 -1.45 10.32 4.69
C SER A 300 -2.13 9.07 4.10
N SER A 301 -1.51 7.89 4.30
CA SER A 301 -2.17 6.61 4.01
C SER A 301 -3.44 6.38 4.84
N LEU A 302 -3.62 7.10 5.95
CA LEU A 302 -4.86 7.12 6.74
C LEU A 302 -6.06 7.63 5.94
N ASP A 303 -5.79 8.46 4.93
CA ASP A 303 -6.82 9.12 4.11
C ASP A 303 -7.50 8.16 3.12
N ILE A 304 -6.90 6.99 2.87
CA ILE A 304 -7.46 5.99 1.94
C ILE A 304 -8.85 5.56 2.40
N PHE A 305 -8.98 5.18 3.67
CA PHE A 305 -10.27 4.73 4.20
C PHE A 305 -11.33 5.85 4.11
N ALA A 306 -11.00 7.05 4.60
CA ALA A 306 -11.92 8.19 4.57
C ALA A 306 -12.32 8.59 3.14
N THR A 307 -11.36 8.58 2.21
CA THR A 307 -11.61 8.89 0.79
C THR A 307 -12.48 7.83 0.12
N ALA A 308 -12.22 6.55 0.41
CA ALA A 308 -12.97 5.44 -0.16
C ALA A 308 -14.43 5.43 0.26
N ILE A 309 -14.72 5.63 1.55
CA ILE A 309 -16.10 5.69 2.06
C ILE A 309 -16.83 6.94 1.57
N ASP A 310 -16.14 8.09 1.45
CA ASP A 310 -16.72 9.31 0.87
C ASP A 310 -17.09 9.09 -0.61
N ALA A 311 -16.20 8.49 -1.39
CA ALA A 311 -16.47 8.14 -2.79
C ALA A 311 -17.68 7.18 -2.94
N ALA A 312 -17.85 6.26 -2.02
CA ALA A 312 -18.94 5.30 -2.00
C ALA A 312 -20.24 5.83 -1.35
N GLY A 313 -20.23 7.05 -0.81
CA GLY A 313 -21.38 7.62 -0.10
C GLY A 313 -21.71 6.92 1.23
N ILE A 314 -20.71 6.28 1.85
CA ILE A 314 -20.84 5.61 3.14
C ILE A 314 -20.53 6.61 4.25
N SER A 315 -21.46 6.84 5.16
CA SER A 315 -21.35 7.88 6.19
C SER A 315 -21.05 7.36 7.60
N LYS A 316 -21.15 6.06 7.83
CA LYS A 316 -21.04 5.50 9.18
C LYS A 316 -19.87 4.54 9.30
N THR A 317 -19.03 4.78 10.30
CA THR A 317 -17.99 3.88 10.79
C THR A 317 -18.15 3.71 12.30
N ARG A 318 -17.77 2.54 12.83
CA ARG A 318 -17.79 2.26 14.25
C ARG A 318 -16.79 3.13 15.01
N ASN A 319 -15.59 3.29 14.42
CA ASN A 319 -14.51 4.07 15.00
C ASN A 319 -14.33 5.40 14.28
N ARG A 320 -13.97 6.45 15.02
CA ARG A 320 -13.60 7.72 14.42
C ARG A 320 -12.28 7.56 13.66
N LEU A 321 -12.27 7.95 12.39
CA LEU A 321 -11.07 7.94 11.56
C LEU A 321 -10.13 9.09 11.91
N ASP A 322 -8.82 8.88 11.77
CA ASP A 322 -7.80 9.93 11.81
C ASP A 322 -7.51 10.49 10.41
N GLY A 323 -7.76 9.70 9.38
CA GLY A 323 -7.70 10.13 7.99
C GLY A 323 -8.87 11.04 7.61
N VAL A 324 -8.69 11.78 6.54
CA VAL A 324 -9.69 12.69 5.95
C VAL A 324 -9.91 12.34 4.48
N SER A 325 -11.09 12.66 3.94
CA SER A 325 -11.32 12.48 2.51
C SER A 325 -10.47 13.46 1.70
N LEU A 326 -9.75 12.91 0.72
CA LEU A 326 -8.95 13.69 -0.23
C LEU A 326 -9.80 14.27 -1.37
N LEU A 327 -11.02 13.76 -1.59
CA LEU A 327 -11.85 14.17 -2.73
C LEU A 327 -12.12 15.69 -2.81
N PRO A 328 -12.45 16.39 -1.71
CA PRO A 328 -12.64 17.84 -1.79
C PRO A 328 -11.37 18.57 -2.25
N TYR A 329 -10.21 18.18 -1.75
CA TYR A 329 -8.93 18.81 -2.09
C TYR A 329 -8.52 18.55 -3.54
N LEU A 330 -8.71 17.33 -4.02
CA LEU A 330 -8.45 16.94 -5.41
C LEU A 330 -9.44 17.59 -6.40
N LYS A 331 -10.56 18.11 -5.91
CA LYS A 331 -11.55 18.90 -6.66
C LYS A 331 -11.40 20.41 -6.45
N GLY A 332 -10.29 20.86 -5.87
CA GLY A 332 -9.95 22.28 -5.80
C GLY A 332 -10.24 22.98 -4.47
N LYS A 333 -10.61 22.27 -3.40
CA LYS A 333 -10.70 22.85 -2.06
C LYS A 333 -9.36 23.44 -1.65
N LYS A 334 -9.36 24.66 -1.14
CA LYS A 334 -8.16 25.33 -0.61
C LYS A 334 -7.71 24.73 0.73
N GLY A 335 -6.42 24.86 1.03
CA GLY A 335 -5.77 24.32 2.21
C GLY A 335 -5.27 22.91 2.02
N GLU A 336 -4.86 22.27 3.09
CA GLU A 336 -4.27 20.93 3.10
C GLU A 336 -5.14 19.95 3.90
N PRO A 337 -5.12 18.65 3.55
CA PRO A 337 -5.80 17.60 4.31
C PRO A 337 -5.37 17.54 5.77
N HIS A 338 -4.07 17.72 6.02
CA HIS A 338 -3.46 17.67 7.34
C HIS A 338 -2.59 18.88 7.63
N LYS A 339 -2.67 19.40 8.85
CA LYS A 339 -1.74 20.40 9.37
C LYS A 339 -0.57 19.75 10.10
N VAL A 340 -0.79 18.55 10.63
CA VAL A 340 0.17 17.82 11.47
C VAL A 340 0.06 16.34 11.18
N LEU A 341 1.19 15.65 11.06
CA LEU A 341 1.30 14.20 11.04
C LEU A 341 2.24 13.70 12.13
N TYR A 342 2.00 12.47 12.60
CA TYR A 342 2.73 11.84 13.70
C TYR A 342 3.26 10.47 13.31
N TRP A 343 4.45 10.14 13.81
CA TRP A 343 5.03 8.80 13.70
C TRP A 343 5.57 8.37 15.06
N ARG A 344 5.24 7.17 15.47
CA ARG A 344 5.75 6.58 16.68
C ARG A 344 6.12 5.12 16.43
N LYS A 345 7.25 4.70 16.97
CA LYS A 345 7.68 3.32 17.07
C LYS A 345 8.42 3.19 18.39
N MET A 346 7.74 2.66 19.39
CA MET A 346 8.26 2.55 20.73
C MET A 346 8.68 3.93 21.28
N ASP A 347 9.95 4.13 21.59
CA ASP A 347 10.53 5.38 22.14
C ASP A 347 11.00 6.37 21.06
N THR A 348 11.06 5.97 19.78
CA THR A 348 11.35 6.88 18.68
C THR A 348 10.07 7.52 18.14
N ARG A 349 10.09 8.84 17.96
CA ARG A 349 8.91 9.62 17.57
C ARG A 349 9.27 10.70 16.58
N ALA A 350 8.31 11.07 15.76
CA ALA A 350 8.39 12.28 14.95
C ALA A 350 7.03 12.96 14.87
N ILE A 351 7.07 14.27 14.72
CA ILE A 351 5.92 15.11 14.39
C ILE A 351 6.33 16.04 13.27
N ARG A 352 5.46 16.19 12.28
CA ARG A 352 5.60 17.20 11.24
C ARG A 352 4.45 18.19 11.32
N SER A 353 4.76 19.48 11.29
CA SER A 353 3.79 20.59 11.27
C SER A 353 4.26 21.61 10.23
N GLY A 354 3.53 21.73 9.14
CA GLY A 354 3.95 22.54 8.00
C GLY A 354 5.34 22.09 7.47
N ASP A 355 6.26 23.03 7.36
CA ASP A 355 7.63 22.77 6.87
C ASP A 355 8.60 22.26 7.95
N TYR A 356 8.15 22.15 9.21
CA TYR A 356 9.00 21.77 10.33
C TYR A 356 8.73 20.32 10.75
N LYS A 357 9.81 19.64 11.13
CA LYS A 357 9.77 18.28 11.66
C LYS A 357 10.66 18.15 12.88
N LEU A 358 10.07 17.64 13.97
CA LEU A 358 10.79 17.26 15.17
C LEU A 358 10.92 15.75 15.23
N ILE A 359 12.14 15.25 15.45
CA ILE A 359 12.43 13.83 15.61
C ILE A 359 13.08 13.61 16.97
N ILE A 360 12.57 12.63 17.72
CA ILE A 360 13.14 12.15 18.97
C ILE A 360 13.69 10.74 18.73
N THR A 361 14.99 10.55 18.95
CA THR A 361 15.69 9.27 18.87
C THR A 361 16.02 8.75 20.28
N HIS A 362 16.49 7.50 20.40
CA HIS A 362 16.80 6.87 21.68
C HIS A 362 17.87 7.56 22.52
N ALA A 363 18.80 8.26 21.90
CA ALA A 363 19.73 9.13 22.61
C ALA A 363 19.16 10.52 22.61
N VAL A 364 19.15 11.22 23.73
CA VAL A 364 18.63 12.56 24.00
C VAL A 364 19.09 13.63 22.96
N SER A 365 18.88 13.40 21.70
CA SER A 365 19.19 14.34 20.62
C SER A 365 17.91 14.76 19.89
N TYR A 366 17.62 16.04 19.96
CA TYR A 366 16.58 16.67 19.18
C TYR A 366 17.19 17.15 17.87
N THR A 367 16.56 16.79 16.74
CA THR A 367 16.93 17.33 15.44
C THR A 367 15.75 18.09 14.88
N HIS A 368 15.92 19.39 14.68
CA HIS A 368 14.97 20.24 13.97
C HIS A 368 15.41 20.27 12.50
N LEU A 369 14.56 19.75 11.61
CA LEU A 369 14.80 19.79 10.17
C LEU A 369 13.56 20.39 9.50
N ARG A 370 13.77 21.24 8.51
CA ARG A 370 12.70 21.55 7.55
C ARG A 370 12.40 20.30 6.74
N ALA A 371 11.15 20.11 6.41
CA ALA A 371 10.73 18.94 5.65
C ALA A 371 11.41 18.82 4.26
N HIS A 372 11.89 19.94 3.72
CA HIS A 372 12.64 20.01 2.47
C HIS A 372 14.17 19.90 2.63
N GLU A 373 14.69 19.95 3.86
CA GLU A 373 16.12 19.85 4.17
C GLU A 373 16.55 18.42 4.54
N THR A 374 15.69 17.45 4.36
CA THR A 374 16.03 16.03 4.51
C THR A 374 16.75 15.48 3.27
N LEU A 375 17.31 16.40 2.45
CA LEU A 375 18.25 16.06 1.38
C LEU A 375 19.54 15.56 2.02
N SER A 376 20.07 14.50 1.44
CA SER A 376 21.35 13.91 1.85
C SER A 376 22.48 14.94 1.78
N ASP A 377 23.15 15.23 2.88
CA ASP A 377 24.55 15.60 2.87
C ASP A 377 25.40 14.32 2.88
#